data_6299a3ff641685a15d6f6034e8f44030
#
_entry.id   6299a3ff641685a15d6f6034e8f44030
#
_cell.length_a   1.000
_cell.length_b   1.000
_cell.length_c   1.000
_cell.angle_alpha   90.00
_cell.angle_beta   90.00
_cell.angle_gamma   90.00
#
_symmetry.space_group_name_H-M   'P 1'
#
loop_
_entity.id
_entity.type
_entity.pdbx_description
1 polymer ?
#
loop_
_entity_poly.entity_id
_entity_poly.type
_entity_poly.pdbx_seq_one_letter_code
_entity_poly.pdbx_strand_id
1 'polypeptide(L)'
;MDDDIHGIKDLWLKFKQHLTPKSALFRHATRIAFVFATGSLVSLLPFAQNGYWIVLTSLFVCQVTYFATKSRLKLRTLGTLLGVILGLPILYFVPSVEGQLIITVICGVYFFYLRQKKYALATSMATLMVLLIFNLKGFGYSIIAPRILDTLIGCGIAWFAVSFIWPDWNFRNISNNIKKTSQASINYLNAVLNQYQFGCTNSVEYRTARRLAHNAQTELSSMISSLSAEPQPNQALIHSAFRYLVYSHSQLSYISALGSHRQKINDQQVMDLLKWCTDTLQQTLLEQKPLPAQDIEQKLSEIRQLSEQNSTSDYFMLILKQMSLLLETLPELLMLQNKLLSMEIK
;
A
#
# COMPACT_ATOMS: atom_id res chain seq x y z
N MET A 1 16.81 2.28 -6.00
CA MET A 1 17.18 2.13 -7.41
C MET A 1 16.71 3.38 -8.09
N ASP A 2 17.61 4.33 -8.26
CA ASP A 2 17.40 5.35 -9.26
C ASP A 2 17.66 4.63 -10.57
N ASP A 3 16.58 4.29 -11.28
CA ASP A 3 16.64 3.93 -12.67
C ASP A 3 17.02 5.21 -13.41
N ASP A 4 18.31 5.47 -13.50
CA ASP A 4 18.84 6.58 -14.27
C ASP A 4 18.37 6.41 -15.71
N ILE A 5 17.45 7.27 -16.09
CA ILE A 5 16.92 7.29 -17.46
C ILE A 5 17.94 8.05 -18.29
N HIS A 6 18.77 7.28 -19.00
CA HIS A 6 19.80 7.83 -19.87
C HIS A 6 19.30 8.02 -21.31
N GLY A 7 18.16 8.74 -21.49
CA GLY A 7 17.73 9.17 -22.81
C GLY A 7 16.29 8.78 -23.22
N ILE A 8 15.85 9.33 -24.35
CA ILE A 8 14.49 9.15 -24.90
C ILE A 8 14.22 7.66 -25.27
N LYS A 9 15.26 6.91 -25.63
CA LYS A 9 15.12 5.47 -25.96
C LYS A 9 14.75 4.63 -24.74
N ASP A 10 15.31 4.93 -23.59
CA ASP A 10 14.99 4.22 -22.34
C ASP A 10 13.59 4.55 -21.85
N LEU A 11 13.15 5.80 -22.00
CA LEU A 11 11.77 6.22 -21.74
C LEU A 11 10.79 5.43 -22.64
N TRP A 12 11.10 5.29 -23.92
CA TRP A 12 10.26 4.56 -24.88
C TRP A 12 10.20 3.06 -24.57
N LEU A 13 11.32 2.45 -24.19
CA LEU A 13 11.38 1.04 -23.78
C LEU A 13 10.57 0.80 -22.50
N LYS A 14 10.71 1.65 -21.48
CA LYS A 14 9.91 1.59 -20.26
C LYS A 14 8.43 1.79 -20.53
N PHE A 15 8.08 2.76 -21.37
CA PHE A 15 6.69 2.98 -21.80
C PHE A 15 6.11 1.74 -22.47
N LYS A 16 6.82 1.12 -23.42
CA LYS A 16 6.40 -0.11 -24.11
C LYS A 16 6.24 -1.30 -23.17
N GLN A 17 7.10 -1.42 -22.15
CA GLN A 17 6.99 -2.46 -21.11
C GLN A 17 5.71 -2.32 -20.27
N HIS A 18 5.24 -1.09 -20.06
CA HIS A 18 4.03 -0.82 -19.29
C HIS A 18 2.74 -0.83 -20.14
N LEU A 19 2.82 -0.90 -21.47
CA LEU A 19 1.68 -1.00 -22.39
C LEU A 19 1.06 -2.41 -22.44
N THR A 20 0.92 -3.05 -21.29
CA THR A 20 0.31 -4.38 -21.19
C THR A 20 -0.84 -4.36 -20.16
N PRO A 21 -1.94 -5.12 -20.39
CA PRO A 21 -3.05 -5.22 -19.44
C PRO A 21 -2.62 -5.72 -18.03
N LYS A 22 -1.45 -6.36 -17.93
CA LYS A 22 -0.86 -6.79 -16.66
C LYS A 22 -0.31 -5.62 -15.84
N SER A 23 0.03 -4.50 -16.48
CA SER A 23 0.56 -3.32 -15.78
C SER A 23 -0.56 -2.56 -15.05
N ALA A 24 -0.38 -2.29 -13.75
CA ALA A 24 -1.30 -1.48 -12.97
C ALA A 24 -1.42 -0.04 -13.50
N LEU A 25 -0.31 0.51 -14.04
CA LEU A 25 -0.29 1.83 -14.66
C LEU A 25 -1.15 1.88 -15.93
N PHE A 26 -1.06 0.88 -16.79
CA PHE A 26 -1.88 0.78 -18.02
C PHE A 26 -3.37 0.68 -17.68
N ARG A 27 -3.74 -0.19 -16.73
CA ARG A 27 -5.13 -0.32 -16.27
C ARG A 27 -5.67 0.99 -15.70
N HIS A 28 -4.87 1.69 -14.90
CA HIS A 28 -5.25 2.99 -14.36
C HIS A 28 -5.40 4.05 -15.44
N ALA A 29 -4.47 4.14 -16.40
CA ALA A 29 -4.53 5.08 -17.52
C ALA A 29 -5.79 4.86 -18.36
N THR A 30 -6.15 3.61 -18.65
CA THR A 30 -7.37 3.27 -19.38
C THR A 30 -8.64 3.65 -18.62
N ARG A 31 -8.67 3.45 -17.30
CA ARG A 31 -9.78 3.91 -16.44
C ARG A 31 -9.92 5.44 -16.46
N ILE A 32 -8.80 6.16 -16.34
CA ILE A 32 -8.79 7.63 -16.42
C ILE A 32 -9.29 8.12 -17.78
N ALA A 33 -8.84 7.51 -18.89
CA ALA A 33 -9.32 7.84 -20.23
C ALA A 33 -10.82 7.62 -20.37
N PHE A 34 -11.34 6.48 -19.87
CA PHE A 34 -12.77 6.20 -19.85
C PHE A 34 -13.55 7.20 -19.01
N VAL A 35 -13.08 7.49 -17.79
CA VAL A 35 -13.70 8.46 -16.87
C VAL A 35 -13.75 9.86 -17.49
N PHE A 36 -12.67 10.27 -18.17
CA PHE A 36 -12.62 11.55 -18.86
C PHE A 36 -13.61 11.60 -20.02
N ALA A 37 -13.62 10.57 -20.88
CA ALA A 37 -14.53 10.50 -22.02
C ALA A 37 -16.01 10.49 -21.60
N THR A 38 -16.37 9.62 -20.64
CA THR A 38 -17.76 9.55 -20.15
C THR A 38 -18.17 10.81 -19.38
N GLY A 39 -17.30 11.35 -18.55
CA GLY A 39 -17.54 12.61 -17.85
C GLY A 39 -17.74 13.77 -18.80
N SER A 40 -16.93 13.85 -19.87
CA SER A 40 -17.09 14.88 -20.93
C SER A 40 -18.39 14.72 -21.70
N LEU A 41 -18.78 13.49 -22.06
CA LEU A 41 -20.06 13.23 -22.72
C LEU A 41 -21.25 13.63 -21.85
N VAL A 42 -21.24 13.26 -20.56
CA VAL A 42 -22.29 13.64 -19.61
C VAL A 42 -22.34 15.15 -19.39
N SER A 43 -21.20 15.84 -19.45
CA SER A 43 -21.13 17.30 -19.31
C SER A 43 -21.80 18.07 -20.45
N LEU A 44 -22.03 17.43 -21.61
CA LEU A 44 -22.74 18.03 -22.76
C LEU A 44 -24.26 17.93 -22.63
N LEU A 45 -24.78 17.20 -21.65
CA LEU A 45 -26.22 17.03 -21.49
C LEU A 45 -26.88 18.28 -20.90
N PRO A 46 -28.13 18.62 -21.26
CA PRO A 46 -28.78 19.88 -20.89
C PRO A 46 -28.96 20.10 -19.38
N PHE A 47 -28.98 19.04 -18.58
CA PHE A 47 -29.08 19.14 -17.12
C PHE A 47 -27.75 19.49 -16.43
N ALA A 48 -26.60 19.31 -17.12
CA ALA A 48 -25.28 19.56 -16.58
C ALA A 48 -24.82 21.00 -16.86
N GLN A 49 -25.47 21.99 -16.25
CA GLN A 49 -25.18 23.42 -16.49
C GLN A 49 -23.71 23.79 -16.23
N ASN A 50 -23.03 23.09 -15.31
CA ASN A 50 -21.63 23.25 -14.99
C ASN A 50 -20.86 21.93 -15.10
N GLY A 51 -21.09 21.17 -16.16
CA GLY A 51 -20.64 19.77 -16.36
C GLY A 51 -19.14 19.52 -16.18
N TYR A 52 -18.29 20.56 -16.31
CA TYR A 52 -16.85 20.44 -15.99
C TYR A 52 -16.58 19.96 -14.54
N TRP A 53 -17.51 20.20 -13.61
CA TRP A 53 -17.39 19.68 -12.24
C TRP A 53 -17.55 18.17 -12.16
N ILE A 54 -18.37 17.58 -13.06
CA ILE A 54 -18.50 16.13 -13.17
C ILE A 54 -17.16 15.53 -13.59
N VAL A 55 -16.53 16.09 -14.63
CA VAL A 55 -15.23 15.65 -15.12
C VAL A 55 -14.16 15.77 -14.03
N LEU A 56 -14.05 16.93 -13.38
CA LEU A 56 -13.09 17.14 -12.31
C LEU A 56 -13.30 16.19 -11.13
N THR A 57 -14.55 15.99 -10.72
CA THR A 57 -14.85 15.10 -9.60
C THR A 57 -14.50 13.66 -9.95
N SER A 58 -14.89 13.19 -11.12
CA SER A 58 -14.61 11.82 -11.56
C SER A 58 -13.11 11.52 -11.68
N LEU A 59 -12.32 12.49 -12.21
CA LEU A 59 -10.86 12.37 -12.28
C LEU A 59 -10.20 12.34 -10.90
N PHE A 60 -10.57 13.24 -9.99
CA PHE A 60 -9.97 13.29 -8.64
C PHE A 60 -10.35 12.11 -7.76
N VAL A 61 -11.54 11.52 -7.96
CA VAL A 61 -12.02 10.37 -7.20
C VAL A 61 -11.45 9.07 -7.74
N CYS A 62 -11.24 8.93 -9.06
CA CYS A 62 -10.68 7.74 -9.68
C CYS A 62 -9.20 7.56 -9.29
N GLN A 63 -8.93 6.54 -8.48
CA GLN A 63 -7.59 6.19 -8.01
C GLN A 63 -7.13 4.85 -8.60
N VAL A 64 -5.84 4.52 -8.40
CA VAL A 64 -5.23 3.30 -8.93
C VAL A 64 -5.95 2.04 -8.44
N THR A 65 -6.32 1.99 -7.15
CA THR A 65 -6.97 0.84 -6.53
C THR A 65 -8.44 1.10 -6.20
N TYR A 66 -9.23 0.03 -6.14
CA TYR A 66 -10.63 0.10 -5.73
C TYR A 66 -10.79 0.72 -4.33
N PHE A 67 -9.96 0.29 -3.37
CA PHE A 67 -10.00 0.80 -1.99
C PHE A 67 -9.76 2.31 -1.93
N ALA A 68 -8.72 2.80 -2.62
CA ALA A 68 -8.40 4.23 -2.66
C ALA A 68 -9.53 5.04 -3.30
N THR A 69 -10.14 4.53 -4.39
CA THR A 69 -11.31 5.16 -5.04
C THR A 69 -12.50 5.22 -4.11
N LYS A 70 -12.86 4.10 -3.45
CA LYS A 70 -13.98 4.04 -2.48
C LYS A 70 -13.78 5.00 -1.31
N SER A 71 -12.58 5.09 -0.78
CA SER A 71 -12.24 6.05 0.28
C SER A 71 -12.36 7.50 -0.22
N ARG A 72 -11.78 7.82 -1.38
CA ARG A 72 -11.86 9.15 -1.99
C ARG A 72 -13.30 9.57 -2.30
N LEU A 73 -14.13 8.66 -2.80
CA LEU A 73 -15.54 8.88 -3.06
C LEU A 73 -16.29 9.32 -1.78
N LYS A 74 -16.17 8.54 -0.69
CA LYS A 74 -16.78 8.86 0.59
C LYS A 74 -16.34 10.24 1.12
N LEU A 75 -15.03 10.48 1.09
CA LEU A 75 -14.45 11.74 1.59
C LEU A 75 -14.84 12.94 0.69
N ARG A 76 -14.97 12.74 -0.62
CA ARG A 76 -15.41 13.77 -1.57
C ARG A 76 -16.86 14.16 -1.33
N THR A 77 -17.75 13.17 -1.23
CA THR A 77 -19.18 13.40 -0.96
C THR A 77 -19.38 14.08 0.40
N LEU A 78 -18.75 13.54 1.45
CA LEU A 78 -18.81 14.12 2.80
C LEU A 78 -18.29 15.56 2.82
N GLY A 79 -17.14 15.82 2.18
CA GLY A 79 -16.55 17.16 2.11
C GLY A 79 -17.44 18.16 1.34
N THR A 80 -18.09 17.72 0.25
CA THR A 80 -19.02 18.58 -0.49
C THR A 80 -20.25 18.92 0.37
N LEU A 81 -20.83 17.93 1.07
CA LEU A 81 -21.97 18.17 1.98
C LEU A 81 -21.59 19.12 3.12
N LEU A 82 -20.45 18.90 3.78
CA LEU A 82 -19.92 19.81 4.81
C LEU A 82 -19.70 21.22 4.28
N GLY A 83 -19.15 21.36 3.07
CA GLY A 83 -18.94 22.66 2.44
C GLY A 83 -20.25 23.39 2.14
N VAL A 84 -21.29 22.67 1.73
CA VAL A 84 -22.63 23.26 1.53
C VAL A 84 -23.25 23.66 2.87
N ILE A 85 -23.21 22.79 3.89
CA ILE A 85 -23.74 23.09 5.23
C ILE A 85 -23.09 24.32 5.86
N LEU A 86 -21.76 24.48 5.70
CA LEU A 86 -21.06 25.67 6.16
C LEU A 86 -21.32 26.90 5.27
N GLY A 87 -21.52 26.68 3.98
CA GLY A 87 -21.74 27.74 3.01
C GLY A 87 -23.09 28.46 3.18
N LEU A 88 -24.16 27.69 3.48
CA LEU A 88 -25.51 28.25 3.65
C LEU A 88 -25.58 29.38 4.70
N PRO A 89 -25.10 29.20 5.95
CA PRO A 89 -25.09 30.27 6.93
C PRO A 89 -24.20 31.45 6.51
N ILE A 90 -23.05 31.17 5.92
CA ILE A 90 -22.11 32.23 5.50
C ILE A 90 -22.73 33.10 4.41
N LEU A 91 -23.40 32.51 3.42
CA LEU A 91 -24.11 33.25 2.39
C LEU A 91 -25.25 34.12 2.95
N TYR A 92 -25.90 33.66 4.03
CA TYR A 92 -26.98 34.40 4.69
C TYR A 92 -26.47 35.53 5.58
N PHE A 93 -25.47 35.27 6.43
CA PHE A 93 -24.98 36.24 7.42
C PHE A 93 -23.91 37.24 6.88
N VAL A 94 -23.26 36.92 5.77
CA VAL A 94 -22.21 37.75 5.17
C VAL A 94 -22.59 38.16 3.74
N PRO A 95 -23.56 39.09 3.57
CA PRO A 95 -24.00 39.52 2.25
C PRO A 95 -22.99 40.44 1.54
N SER A 96 -22.00 41.03 2.29
CA SER A 96 -21.05 41.98 1.74
C SER A 96 -20.02 41.29 0.81
N VAL A 97 -19.72 41.95 -0.33
CA VAL A 97 -18.76 41.43 -1.32
C VAL A 97 -17.37 41.27 -0.70
N GLU A 98 -16.93 42.26 0.08
CA GLU A 98 -15.63 42.28 0.74
C GLU A 98 -15.51 41.10 1.74
N GLY A 99 -16.54 40.87 2.55
CA GLY A 99 -16.57 39.77 3.50
C GLY A 99 -16.47 38.42 2.81
N GLN A 100 -17.20 38.18 1.71
CA GLN A 100 -17.15 36.96 0.94
C GLN A 100 -15.79 36.75 0.27
N LEU A 101 -15.12 37.83 -0.21
CA LEU A 101 -13.78 37.74 -0.77
C LEU A 101 -12.74 37.35 0.30
N ILE A 102 -12.80 37.96 1.49
CA ILE A 102 -11.91 37.60 2.60
C ILE A 102 -12.07 36.12 2.98
N ILE A 103 -13.31 35.66 3.15
CA ILE A 103 -13.58 34.24 3.47
C ILE A 103 -13.09 33.33 2.35
N THR A 104 -13.25 33.69 1.08
CA THR A 104 -12.77 32.93 -0.08
C THR A 104 -11.24 32.77 -0.02
N VAL A 105 -10.48 33.82 0.29
CA VAL A 105 -9.02 33.76 0.46
C VAL A 105 -8.65 32.82 1.63
N ILE A 106 -9.32 32.96 2.77
CA ILE A 106 -9.08 32.10 3.94
C ILE A 106 -9.36 30.63 3.57
N CYS A 107 -10.47 30.33 2.90
CA CYS A 107 -10.77 29.00 2.42
C CYS A 107 -9.71 28.45 1.46
N GLY A 108 -9.16 29.30 0.57
CA GLY A 108 -8.06 28.94 -0.32
C GLY A 108 -6.80 28.53 0.44
N VAL A 109 -6.38 29.31 1.45
CA VAL A 109 -5.24 28.98 2.31
C VAL A 109 -5.45 27.64 3.03
N TYR A 110 -6.62 27.45 3.66
CA TYR A 110 -6.93 26.20 4.35
C TYR A 110 -7.05 25.03 3.39
N PHE A 111 -7.54 25.20 2.18
CA PHE A 111 -7.57 24.15 1.16
C PHE A 111 -6.15 23.63 0.87
N PHE A 112 -5.17 24.50 0.61
CA PHE A 112 -3.79 24.09 0.35
C PHE A 112 -3.14 23.42 1.56
N TYR A 113 -3.41 23.90 2.78
CA TYR A 113 -2.88 23.32 4.00
C TYR A 113 -3.46 21.91 4.27
N LEU A 114 -4.78 21.70 4.03
CA LEU A 114 -5.48 20.49 4.39
C LEU A 114 -5.42 19.40 3.30
N ARG A 115 -5.15 19.76 2.04
CA ARG A 115 -5.25 18.82 0.91
C ARG A 115 -4.39 17.57 1.04
N GLN A 116 -3.28 17.65 1.76
CA GLN A 116 -2.38 16.50 1.97
C GLN A 116 -2.73 15.72 3.26
N LYS A 117 -3.33 16.38 4.25
CA LYS A 117 -3.57 15.80 5.57
C LYS A 117 -5.01 15.28 5.75
N LYS A 118 -6.01 16.07 5.32
CA LYS A 118 -7.44 15.81 5.58
C LYS A 118 -8.28 16.13 4.34
N TYR A 119 -8.35 15.18 3.40
CA TYR A 119 -8.98 15.38 2.10
C TYR A 119 -10.45 15.84 2.18
N ALA A 120 -11.27 15.33 3.11
CA ALA A 120 -12.66 15.74 3.26
C ALA A 120 -12.77 17.23 3.63
N LEU A 121 -11.94 17.72 4.57
CA LEU A 121 -11.92 19.13 4.95
C LEU A 121 -11.40 20.01 3.82
N ALA A 122 -10.40 19.58 3.08
CA ALA A 122 -9.93 20.28 1.88
C ALA A 122 -11.06 20.41 0.85
N THR A 123 -11.81 19.32 0.61
CA THR A 123 -12.98 19.35 -0.29
C THR A 123 -14.07 20.28 0.21
N SER A 124 -14.31 20.34 1.52
CA SER A 124 -15.25 21.29 2.14
C SER A 124 -14.84 22.73 1.88
N MET A 125 -13.57 23.09 2.10
CA MET A 125 -13.04 24.43 1.81
C MET A 125 -13.15 24.78 0.33
N ALA A 126 -12.83 23.85 -0.57
CA ALA A 126 -12.98 24.05 -2.01
C ALA A 126 -14.44 24.27 -2.41
N THR A 127 -15.38 23.52 -1.82
CA THR A 127 -16.81 23.68 -2.09
C THR A 127 -17.32 25.02 -1.59
N LEU A 128 -16.94 25.42 -0.38
CA LEU A 128 -17.28 26.72 0.19
C LEU A 128 -16.76 27.88 -0.67
N MET A 129 -15.51 27.81 -1.10
CA MET A 129 -14.90 28.81 -2.00
C MET A 129 -15.70 28.92 -3.31
N VAL A 130 -16.07 27.79 -3.91
CA VAL A 130 -16.90 27.78 -5.12
C VAL A 130 -18.27 28.43 -4.89
N LEU A 131 -18.96 28.09 -3.82
CA LEU A 131 -20.28 28.68 -3.49
C LEU A 131 -20.18 30.20 -3.34
N LEU A 132 -19.17 30.73 -2.66
CA LEU A 132 -18.95 32.16 -2.48
C LEU A 132 -18.66 32.85 -3.83
N ILE A 133 -17.77 32.30 -4.66
CA ILE A 133 -17.45 32.86 -5.98
C ILE A 133 -18.67 32.92 -6.90
N PHE A 134 -19.50 31.87 -6.90
CA PHE A 134 -20.71 31.85 -7.73
C PHE A 134 -21.79 32.78 -7.17
N ASN A 135 -21.88 32.95 -5.84
CA ASN A 135 -22.77 33.94 -5.25
C ASN A 135 -22.39 35.38 -5.67
N LEU A 136 -21.08 35.69 -5.69
CA LEU A 136 -20.60 36.99 -6.19
C LEU A 136 -20.92 37.22 -7.68
N LYS A 137 -21.12 36.15 -8.47
CA LYS A 137 -21.58 36.20 -9.86
C LYS A 137 -23.11 36.28 -10.00
N GLY A 138 -23.85 36.37 -8.90
CA GLY A 138 -25.31 36.49 -8.90
C GLY A 138 -26.10 35.19 -8.99
N PHE A 139 -25.43 34.01 -8.93
CA PHE A 139 -26.13 32.71 -8.97
C PHE A 139 -26.83 32.34 -7.65
N GLY A 140 -26.46 32.99 -6.54
CA GLY A 140 -27.08 32.78 -5.22
C GLY A 140 -27.10 31.30 -4.80
N TYR A 141 -28.24 30.86 -4.27
CA TYR A 141 -28.41 29.46 -3.81
C TYR A 141 -28.64 28.45 -4.94
N SER A 142 -28.89 28.89 -6.17
CA SER A 142 -29.23 28.01 -7.31
C SER A 142 -28.10 27.04 -7.67
N ILE A 143 -26.85 27.36 -7.32
CA ILE A 143 -25.67 26.52 -7.61
C ILE A 143 -25.53 25.31 -6.67
N ILE A 144 -26.25 25.28 -5.55
CA ILE A 144 -26.06 24.24 -4.52
C ILE A 144 -26.51 22.86 -5.04
N ALA A 145 -27.71 22.77 -5.61
CA ALA A 145 -28.25 21.52 -6.13
C ALA A 145 -27.39 20.95 -7.28
N PRO A 146 -27.03 21.74 -8.32
CA PRO A 146 -26.08 21.28 -9.35
C PRO A 146 -24.76 20.80 -8.75
N ARG A 147 -24.20 21.49 -7.76
CA ARG A 147 -22.93 21.10 -7.14
C ARG A 147 -22.95 19.73 -6.47
N ILE A 148 -24.04 19.41 -5.79
CA ILE A 148 -24.24 18.10 -5.16
C ILE A 148 -24.43 17.03 -6.24
N LEU A 149 -25.29 17.28 -7.24
CA LEU A 149 -25.57 16.36 -8.34
C LEU A 149 -24.31 16.05 -9.15
N ASP A 150 -23.55 17.06 -9.56
CA ASP A 150 -22.30 16.90 -10.30
C ASP A 150 -21.27 16.06 -9.52
N THR A 151 -21.22 16.26 -8.19
CA THR A 151 -20.36 15.46 -7.32
C THR A 151 -20.80 13.98 -7.28
N LEU A 152 -22.11 13.73 -7.14
CA LEU A 152 -22.63 12.36 -7.10
C LEU A 152 -22.45 11.63 -8.44
N ILE A 153 -22.75 12.31 -9.56
CA ILE A 153 -22.57 11.76 -10.91
C ILE A 153 -21.08 11.46 -11.15
N GLY A 154 -20.18 12.40 -10.88
CA GLY A 154 -18.74 12.19 -11.04
C GLY A 154 -18.20 11.06 -10.16
N CYS A 155 -18.70 10.93 -8.93
CA CYS A 155 -18.40 9.81 -8.03
C CYS A 155 -18.92 8.48 -8.60
N GLY A 156 -20.12 8.46 -9.18
CA GLY A 156 -20.72 7.28 -9.81
C GLY A 156 -19.90 6.80 -11.02
N ILE A 157 -19.48 7.72 -11.90
CA ILE A 157 -18.63 7.40 -13.06
C ILE A 157 -17.29 6.79 -12.59
N ALA A 158 -16.64 7.39 -11.60
CA ALA A 158 -15.37 6.88 -11.07
C ALA A 158 -15.52 5.50 -10.40
N TRP A 159 -16.62 5.31 -9.65
CA TRP A 159 -16.93 4.01 -9.04
C TRP A 159 -17.17 2.93 -10.10
N PHE A 160 -17.96 3.25 -11.13
CA PHE A 160 -18.22 2.33 -12.23
C PHE A 160 -16.92 1.93 -12.92
N ALA A 161 -16.08 2.91 -13.28
CA ALA A 161 -14.82 2.67 -13.95
C ALA A 161 -13.90 1.70 -13.17
N VAL A 162 -13.73 1.92 -11.86
CA VAL A 162 -12.84 1.08 -11.05
C VAL A 162 -13.42 -0.29 -10.73
N SER A 163 -14.76 -0.43 -10.76
CA SER A 163 -15.45 -1.70 -10.46
C SER A 163 -15.53 -2.62 -11.68
N PHE A 164 -15.65 -2.07 -12.89
CA PHE A 164 -15.95 -2.85 -14.10
C PHE A 164 -14.82 -2.83 -15.14
N ILE A 165 -14.00 -1.76 -15.20
CA ILE A 165 -12.91 -1.67 -16.17
C ILE A 165 -11.64 -2.23 -15.57
N TRP A 166 -11.32 -3.47 -15.91
CA TRP A 166 -10.16 -4.22 -15.41
C TRP A 166 -9.97 -4.07 -13.89
N PRO A 167 -10.92 -4.56 -13.09
CA PRO A 167 -10.88 -4.39 -11.64
C PRO A 167 -9.57 -4.96 -11.09
N ASP A 168 -8.91 -4.15 -10.28
CA ASP A 168 -7.64 -4.49 -9.64
C ASP A 168 -7.93 -4.94 -8.20
N TRP A 169 -8.44 -6.17 -8.08
CA TRP A 169 -8.75 -6.77 -6.79
C TRP A 169 -7.46 -7.22 -6.11
N ASN A 170 -7.24 -6.78 -4.89
CA ASN A 170 -6.03 -7.11 -4.14
C ASN A 170 -5.92 -8.61 -3.84
N PHE A 171 -7.03 -9.33 -3.68
CA PHE A 171 -7.02 -10.77 -3.45
C PHE A 171 -6.38 -11.56 -4.61
N ARG A 172 -6.45 -11.07 -5.86
CA ARG A 172 -5.81 -11.69 -7.04
C ARG A 172 -4.31 -11.51 -7.10
N ASN A 173 -3.76 -10.63 -6.29
CA ASN A 173 -2.33 -10.31 -6.25
C ASN A 173 -1.66 -10.81 -4.96
N ILE A 174 -2.39 -11.51 -4.08
CA ILE A 174 -1.88 -11.91 -2.77
C ILE A 174 -0.70 -12.87 -2.89
N SER A 175 -0.79 -13.85 -3.77
CA SER A 175 0.28 -14.83 -4.05
C SER A 175 1.57 -14.15 -4.52
N ASN A 176 1.45 -13.21 -5.44
CA ASN A 176 2.62 -12.50 -5.97
C ASN A 176 3.29 -11.63 -4.90
N ASN A 177 2.50 -10.96 -4.05
CA ASN A 177 3.03 -10.16 -2.95
C ASN A 177 3.66 -11.04 -1.85
N ILE A 178 3.08 -12.19 -1.54
CA ILE A 178 3.67 -13.17 -0.63
C ILE A 178 5.04 -13.61 -1.15
N LYS A 179 5.13 -14.06 -2.42
CA LYS A 179 6.40 -14.48 -3.04
C LYS A 179 7.44 -13.37 -3.04
N LYS A 180 7.04 -12.14 -3.40
CA LYS A 180 7.91 -10.96 -3.38
C LYS A 180 8.45 -10.67 -1.97
N THR A 181 7.60 -10.76 -0.95
CA THR A 181 7.98 -10.51 0.45
C THR A 181 8.91 -11.60 0.96
N SER A 182 8.61 -12.88 0.71
CA SER A 182 9.49 -14.00 1.08
C SER A 182 10.85 -13.89 0.40
N GLN A 183 10.89 -13.61 -0.91
CA GLN A 183 12.13 -13.43 -1.66
C GLN A 183 12.99 -12.28 -1.08
N ALA A 184 12.36 -11.13 -0.81
CA ALA A 184 13.06 -9.97 -0.27
C ALA A 184 13.60 -10.24 1.16
N SER A 185 12.86 -10.96 1.99
CA SER A 185 13.28 -11.35 3.35
C SER A 185 14.45 -12.32 3.32
N ILE A 186 14.42 -13.31 2.42
CA ILE A 186 15.54 -14.27 2.25
C ILE A 186 16.77 -13.58 1.69
N ASN A 187 16.62 -12.68 0.71
CA ASN A 187 17.76 -11.90 0.20
C ASN A 187 18.38 -11.04 1.31
N TYR A 188 17.55 -10.50 2.22
CA TYR A 188 18.05 -9.75 3.37
C TYR A 188 18.78 -10.68 4.37
N LEU A 189 18.25 -11.88 4.65
CA LEU A 189 18.91 -12.86 5.52
C LEU A 189 20.25 -13.32 4.94
N ASN A 190 20.34 -13.57 3.62
CA ASN A 190 21.59 -13.88 2.94
C ASN A 190 22.61 -12.73 3.05
N ALA A 191 22.16 -11.48 2.93
CA ALA A 191 23.03 -10.32 3.12
C ALA A 191 23.53 -10.21 4.57
N VAL A 192 22.72 -10.59 5.56
CA VAL A 192 23.11 -10.70 6.98
C VAL A 192 24.15 -11.81 7.15
N LEU A 193 23.93 -12.99 6.56
CA LEU A 193 24.86 -14.13 6.60
C LEU A 193 26.24 -13.75 6.06
N ASN A 194 26.28 -13.03 4.93
CA ASN A 194 27.53 -12.53 4.36
C ASN A 194 28.29 -11.60 5.32
N GLN A 195 27.58 -10.77 6.10
CA GLN A 195 28.20 -9.91 7.11
C GLN A 195 28.82 -10.70 8.26
N TYR A 196 28.20 -11.80 8.68
CA TYR A 196 28.77 -12.70 9.70
C TYR A 196 29.99 -13.47 9.21
N GLN A 197 30.03 -13.82 7.92
CA GLN A 197 31.11 -14.55 7.33
C GLN A 197 32.36 -13.67 7.05
N PHE A 198 32.15 -12.48 6.48
CA PHE A 198 33.23 -11.61 6.02
C PHE A 198 33.50 -10.40 6.92
N GLY A 199 32.69 -10.19 7.94
CA GLY A 199 32.74 -9.05 8.84
C GLY A 199 31.82 -7.91 8.42
N CYS A 200 31.63 -6.96 9.34
CA CYS A 200 30.72 -5.83 9.15
C CYS A 200 31.26 -4.84 8.11
N THR A 201 30.90 -5.03 6.85
CA THR A 201 31.08 -4.02 5.81
C THR A 201 29.77 -3.27 5.65
N ASN A 202 29.79 -1.93 5.73
CA ASN A 202 28.59 -1.12 5.49
C ASN A 202 28.28 -1.05 3.98
N SER A 203 28.10 -2.22 3.38
CA SER A 203 27.92 -2.38 1.93
C SER A 203 26.56 -1.82 1.48
N VAL A 204 26.54 -1.25 0.29
CA VAL A 204 25.31 -0.81 -0.38
C VAL A 204 24.33 -1.98 -0.54
N GLU A 205 24.88 -3.17 -0.80
CA GLU A 205 24.12 -4.41 -0.96
C GLU A 205 23.26 -4.74 0.27
N TYR A 206 23.85 -4.76 1.47
CA TYR A 206 23.14 -5.00 2.72
C TYR A 206 22.04 -3.96 2.96
N ARG A 207 22.36 -2.66 2.79
CA ARG A 207 21.38 -1.57 2.99
C ARG A 207 20.22 -1.66 2.00
N THR A 208 20.52 -2.05 0.76
CA THR A 208 19.52 -2.24 -0.29
C THR A 208 18.63 -3.44 0.02
N ALA A 209 19.21 -4.60 0.36
CA ALA A 209 18.46 -5.79 0.73
C ALA A 209 17.52 -5.51 1.93
N ARG A 210 18.03 -4.87 2.98
CA ARG A 210 17.22 -4.45 4.13
C ARG A 210 16.06 -3.55 3.73
N ARG A 211 16.31 -2.50 2.94
CA ARG A 211 15.28 -1.56 2.47
C ARG A 211 14.23 -2.28 1.64
N LEU A 212 14.64 -3.17 0.73
CA LEU A 212 13.71 -3.92 -0.12
C LEU A 212 12.82 -4.87 0.69
N ALA A 213 13.35 -5.54 1.71
CA ALA A 213 12.59 -6.41 2.59
C ALA A 213 11.51 -5.62 3.37
N HIS A 214 11.89 -4.49 4.00
CA HIS A 214 10.93 -3.64 4.71
C HIS A 214 9.88 -3.01 3.78
N ASN A 215 10.26 -2.60 2.58
CA ASN A 215 9.32 -2.08 1.60
C ASN A 215 8.32 -3.15 1.13
N ALA A 216 8.79 -4.37 0.83
CA ALA A 216 7.92 -5.49 0.45
C ALA A 216 6.93 -5.84 1.57
N GLN A 217 7.38 -5.83 2.83
CA GLN A 217 6.52 -6.05 4.00
C GLN A 217 5.47 -4.95 4.15
N THR A 218 5.83 -3.69 3.90
CA THR A 218 4.89 -2.56 3.95
C THR A 218 3.85 -2.65 2.83
N GLU A 219 4.25 -3.04 1.62
CA GLU A 219 3.34 -3.28 0.50
C GLU A 219 2.34 -4.40 0.82
N LEU A 220 2.83 -5.52 1.37
CA LEU A 220 1.98 -6.64 1.81
C LEU A 220 0.99 -6.21 2.88
N SER A 221 1.43 -5.47 3.90
CA SER A 221 0.59 -4.94 4.97
C SER A 221 -0.52 -4.02 4.42
N SER A 222 -0.15 -3.08 3.55
CA SER A 222 -1.10 -2.17 2.91
C SER A 222 -2.14 -2.92 2.07
N MET A 223 -1.70 -3.93 1.30
CA MET A 223 -2.58 -4.76 0.49
C MET A 223 -3.55 -5.55 1.36
N ILE A 224 -3.08 -6.26 2.40
CA ILE A 224 -3.92 -7.05 3.30
C ILE A 224 -4.93 -6.16 4.04
N SER A 225 -4.50 -4.98 4.49
CA SER A 225 -5.40 -4.01 5.14
C SER A 225 -6.52 -3.53 4.21
N SER A 226 -6.30 -3.51 2.91
CA SER A 226 -7.30 -3.11 1.93
C SER A 226 -8.29 -4.20 1.52
N LEU A 227 -8.00 -5.49 1.80
CA LEU A 227 -8.88 -6.62 1.47
C LEU A 227 -10.29 -6.50 2.10
N SER A 228 -10.39 -5.97 3.32
CA SER A 228 -11.66 -5.78 4.03
C SER A 228 -12.60 -4.76 3.36
N ALA A 229 -12.09 -3.94 2.46
CA ALA A 229 -12.86 -2.92 1.77
C ALA A 229 -13.39 -3.37 0.39
N GLU A 230 -13.02 -4.56 -0.07
CA GLU A 230 -13.49 -5.12 -1.33
C GLU A 230 -15.00 -5.43 -1.29
N PRO A 231 -15.69 -5.48 -2.44
CA PRO A 231 -17.16 -5.62 -2.49
C PRO A 231 -17.70 -6.93 -1.92
N GLN A 232 -16.90 -7.99 -1.99
CA GLN A 232 -17.26 -9.31 -1.45
C GLN A 232 -16.07 -9.84 -0.63
N PRO A 233 -15.89 -9.35 0.60
CA PRO A 233 -14.74 -9.70 1.42
C PRO A 233 -14.88 -11.14 1.92
N ASN A 234 -13.96 -12.00 1.50
CA ASN A 234 -13.85 -13.35 2.05
C ASN A 234 -13.21 -13.30 3.44
N GLN A 235 -14.02 -13.44 4.48
CA GLN A 235 -13.57 -13.34 5.88
C GLN A 235 -12.51 -14.40 6.23
N ALA A 236 -12.60 -15.62 5.68
CA ALA A 236 -11.61 -16.66 5.91
C ALA A 236 -10.26 -16.31 5.27
N LEU A 237 -10.28 -15.72 4.07
CA LEU A 237 -9.08 -15.20 3.41
C LEU A 237 -8.45 -14.07 4.22
N ILE A 238 -9.25 -13.09 4.62
CA ILE A 238 -8.80 -11.93 5.40
C ILE A 238 -8.15 -12.39 6.70
N HIS A 239 -8.81 -13.26 7.48
CA HIS A 239 -8.26 -13.77 8.72
C HIS A 239 -6.93 -14.51 8.52
N SER A 240 -6.85 -15.38 7.50
CA SER A 240 -5.61 -16.10 7.18
C SER A 240 -4.50 -15.16 6.72
N ALA A 241 -4.84 -14.13 5.92
CA ALA A 241 -3.89 -13.12 5.44
C ALA A 241 -3.33 -12.26 6.59
N PHE A 242 -4.17 -11.84 7.54
CA PHE A 242 -3.69 -11.11 8.72
C PHE A 242 -2.79 -11.97 9.62
N ARG A 243 -3.12 -13.25 9.82
CA ARG A 243 -2.23 -14.17 10.55
C ARG A 243 -0.90 -14.34 9.83
N TYR A 244 -0.91 -14.53 8.50
CA TYR A 244 0.31 -14.59 7.69
C TYR A 244 1.15 -13.32 7.84
N LEU A 245 0.50 -12.14 7.81
CA LEU A 245 1.18 -10.85 7.97
C LEU A 245 1.91 -10.76 9.31
N VAL A 246 1.29 -11.22 10.40
CA VAL A 246 1.90 -11.24 11.74
C VAL A 246 3.16 -12.10 11.77
N TYR A 247 3.06 -13.35 11.28
CA TYR A 247 4.22 -14.26 11.25
C TYR A 247 5.32 -13.78 10.29
N SER A 248 4.96 -13.27 9.13
CA SER A 248 5.91 -12.69 8.17
C SER A 248 6.64 -11.46 8.76
N HIS A 249 5.92 -10.61 9.50
CA HIS A 249 6.52 -9.47 10.20
C HIS A 249 7.45 -9.90 11.33
N SER A 250 7.06 -10.94 12.09
CA SER A 250 7.92 -11.53 13.13
C SER A 250 9.22 -12.09 12.54
N GLN A 251 9.13 -12.83 11.43
CA GLN A 251 10.30 -13.31 10.68
C GLN A 251 11.23 -12.17 10.29
N LEU A 252 10.70 -11.11 9.67
CA LEU A 252 11.50 -9.95 9.28
C LEU A 252 12.14 -9.25 10.50
N SER A 253 11.45 -9.23 11.64
CA SER A 253 11.95 -8.66 12.90
C SER A 253 13.13 -9.48 13.43
N TYR A 254 13.03 -10.81 13.41
CA TYR A 254 14.13 -11.70 13.81
C TYR A 254 15.34 -11.57 12.89
N ILE A 255 15.14 -11.50 11.56
CA ILE A 255 16.21 -11.22 10.61
C ILE A 255 16.85 -9.84 10.88
N SER A 256 16.06 -8.84 11.20
CA SER A 256 16.56 -7.50 11.52
C SER A 256 17.34 -7.47 12.82
N ALA A 257 16.93 -8.26 13.82
CA ALA A 257 17.69 -8.43 15.07
C ALA A 257 19.05 -9.10 14.82
N LEU A 258 19.10 -10.15 13.98
CA LEU A 258 20.37 -10.72 13.51
C LEU A 258 21.20 -9.65 12.78
N GLY A 259 20.59 -8.86 11.91
CA GLY A 259 21.26 -7.80 11.17
C GLY A 259 21.77 -6.62 12.00
N SER A 260 21.40 -6.49 13.28
CA SER A 260 21.87 -5.43 14.17
C SER A 260 23.26 -5.75 14.79
N HIS A 261 23.59 -7.02 14.95
CA HIS A 261 24.80 -7.52 15.61
C HIS A 261 25.72 -8.26 14.62
N ARG A 262 26.30 -7.55 13.64
CA ARG A 262 27.01 -8.10 12.50
C ARG A 262 28.52 -8.23 12.70
N GLN A 263 28.95 -8.79 13.84
CA GLN A 263 30.36 -9.09 14.03
C GLN A 263 30.72 -10.43 13.36
N LYS A 264 31.96 -10.55 12.86
CA LYS A 264 32.44 -11.80 12.26
C LYS A 264 32.34 -12.94 13.27
N ILE A 265 31.69 -14.02 12.89
CA ILE A 265 31.58 -15.24 13.71
C ILE A 265 32.75 -16.13 13.34
N ASN A 266 33.58 -16.47 14.36
CA ASN A 266 34.69 -17.41 14.19
C ASN A 266 34.28 -18.85 14.59
N ASP A 267 33.12 -19.02 15.22
CA ASP A 267 32.57 -20.32 15.60
C ASP A 267 31.91 -20.97 14.37
N GLN A 268 32.56 -22.07 13.91
CA GLN A 268 32.09 -22.79 12.71
C GLN A 268 30.74 -23.48 12.94
N GLN A 269 30.44 -23.95 14.14
CA GLN A 269 29.16 -24.63 14.44
C GLN A 269 28.00 -23.65 14.33
N VAL A 270 28.12 -22.45 14.92
CA VAL A 270 27.10 -21.41 14.82
C VAL A 270 26.91 -20.94 13.37
N MET A 271 28.03 -20.85 12.61
CA MET A 271 27.95 -20.44 11.20
C MET A 271 27.26 -21.50 10.33
N ASP A 272 27.53 -22.77 10.55
CA ASP A 272 26.90 -23.87 9.79
C ASP A 272 25.41 -23.98 10.13
N LEU A 273 25.01 -23.77 11.40
CA LEU A 273 23.62 -23.69 11.80
C LEU A 273 22.91 -22.50 11.12
N LEU A 274 23.54 -21.34 11.06
CA LEU A 274 22.96 -20.16 10.43
C LEU A 274 22.77 -20.35 8.93
N LYS A 275 23.73 -20.99 8.25
CA LYS A 275 23.61 -21.38 6.83
C LYS A 275 22.47 -22.36 6.64
N TRP A 276 22.43 -23.43 7.44
CA TRP A 276 21.37 -24.43 7.36
C TRP A 276 19.97 -23.80 7.57
N CYS A 277 19.84 -22.91 8.55
CA CYS A 277 18.60 -22.16 8.81
C CYS A 277 18.20 -21.32 7.57
N THR A 278 19.16 -20.61 6.96
CA THR A 278 18.91 -19.78 5.78
C THR A 278 18.49 -20.62 4.57
N ASP A 279 19.18 -21.75 4.33
CA ASP A 279 18.89 -22.68 3.24
C ASP A 279 17.51 -23.33 3.43
N THR A 280 17.17 -23.72 4.65
CA THR A 280 15.84 -24.29 5.00
C THR A 280 14.72 -23.28 4.73
N LEU A 281 14.87 -22.03 5.16
CA LEU A 281 13.91 -20.96 4.87
C LEU A 281 13.77 -20.72 3.36
N GLN A 282 14.86 -20.71 2.61
CA GLN A 282 14.83 -20.54 1.17
C GLN A 282 14.10 -21.69 0.47
N GLN A 283 14.47 -22.94 0.80
CA GLN A 283 13.89 -24.12 0.18
C GLN A 283 12.39 -24.25 0.47
N THR A 284 11.96 -23.97 1.70
CA THR A 284 10.55 -24.10 2.09
C THR A 284 9.69 -22.95 1.56
N LEU A 285 10.11 -21.70 1.70
CA LEU A 285 9.28 -20.54 1.36
C LEU A 285 9.29 -20.18 -0.12
N LEU A 286 10.41 -20.40 -0.83
CA LEU A 286 10.54 -20.06 -2.25
C LEU A 286 10.41 -21.27 -3.17
N GLU A 287 11.10 -22.36 -2.85
CA GLU A 287 11.10 -23.57 -3.68
C GLU A 287 9.91 -24.48 -3.37
N GLN A 288 9.13 -24.17 -2.34
CA GLN A 288 7.95 -24.93 -1.90
C GLN A 288 8.27 -26.42 -1.59
N LYS A 289 9.49 -26.70 -1.15
CA LYS A 289 9.84 -28.03 -0.68
C LYS A 289 9.14 -28.36 0.64
N PRO A 290 8.88 -29.66 0.90
CA PRO A 290 8.25 -30.05 2.15
C PRO A 290 9.11 -29.65 3.35
N LEU A 291 8.45 -29.28 4.44
CA LEU A 291 9.10 -28.87 5.67
C LEU A 291 9.83 -30.07 6.30
N PRO A 292 11.14 -30.00 6.56
CA PRO A 292 11.88 -31.06 7.22
C PRO A 292 11.65 -31.03 8.75
N ALA A 293 10.45 -31.41 9.20
CA ALA A 293 10.04 -31.23 10.62
C ALA A 293 10.98 -31.93 11.60
N GLN A 294 11.45 -33.16 11.30
CA GLN A 294 12.37 -33.88 12.16
C GLN A 294 13.73 -33.18 12.26
N ASP A 295 14.26 -32.70 11.12
CA ASP A 295 15.54 -31.99 11.10
C ASP A 295 15.45 -30.66 11.86
N ILE A 296 14.29 -29.96 11.79
CA ILE A 296 14.04 -28.73 12.55
C ILE A 296 14.05 -29.00 14.05
N GLU A 297 13.37 -30.06 14.52
CA GLU A 297 13.35 -30.42 15.94
C GLU A 297 14.76 -30.78 16.43
N GLN A 298 15.50 -31.55 15.65
CA GLN A 298 16.89 -31.88 15.96
C GLN A 298 17.77 -30.61 16.04
N LYS A 299 17.66 -29.72 15.07
CA LYS A 299 18.42 -28.46 15.05
C LYS A 299 18.01 -27.49 16.18
N LEU A 300 16.74 -27.46 16.56
CA LEU A 300 16.29 -26.70 17.73
C LEU A 300 16.88 -27.26 19.02
N SER A 301 17.01 -28.57 19.17
CA SER A 301 17.66 -29.19 20.31
C SER A 301 19.17 -28.87 20.37
N GLU A 302 19.85 -28.88 19.21
CA GLU A 302 21.26 -28.49 19.06
C GLU A 302 21.46 -27.00 19.46
N ILE A 303 20.59 -26.09 18.97
CA ILE A 303 20.60 -24.68 19.34
C ILE A 303 20.43 -24.48 20.84
N ARG A 304 19.53 -25.22 21.49
CA ARG A 304 19.33 -25.16 22.95
C ARG A 304 20.57 -25.60 23.73
N GLN A 305 21.19 -26.72 23.33
CA GLN A 305 22.42 -27.21 23.93
C GLN A 305 23.58 -26.21 23.79
N LEU A 306 23.77 -25.64 22.61
CA LEU A 306 24.78 -24.61 22.38
C LEU A 306 24.51 -23.33 23.18
N SER A 307 23.26 -22.96 23.36
CA SER A 307 22.85 -21.82 24.18
C SER A 307 23.20 -22.03 25.66
N GLU A 308 23.06 -23.25 26.21
CA GLU A 308 23.47 -23.60 27.57
C GLU A 308 24.97 -23.60 27.73
N GLN A 309 25.72 -24.11 26.76
CA GLN A 309 27.18 -24.16 26.78
C GLN A 309 27.84 -22.77 26.65
N ASN A 310 27.26 -21.88 25.87
CA ASN A 310 27.77 -20.53 25.59
C ASN A 310 27.13 -19.43 26.46
N SER A 311 26.59 -19.76 27.63
CA SER A 311 25.90 -18.83 28.52
C SER A 311 26.72 -17.60 28.96
N THR A 312 28.02 -17.59 28.70
CA THR A 312 28.95 -16.50 29.02
C THR A 312 28.97 -15.36 28.00
N SER A 313 28.43 -15.55 26.77
CA SER A 313 28.45 -14.55 25.70
C SER A 313 27.03 -14.14 25.27
N ASP A 314 26.58 -12.99 25.77
CA ASP A 314 25.28 -12.41 25.37
C ASP A 314 25.07 -12.32 23.86
N TYR A 315 26.16 -12.14 23.09
CA TYR A 315 26.14 -12.04 21.64
C TYR A 315 25.72 -13.35 20.96
N PHE A 316 26.32 -14.49 21.33
CA PHE A 316 25.95 -15.80 20.77
C PHE A 316 24.55 -16.21 21.20
N MET A 317 24.20 -15.95 22.43
CA MET A 317 22.86 -16.20 22.97
C MET A 317 21.79 -15.51 22.12
N LEU A 318 22.01 -14.24 21.75
CA LEU A 318 21.08 -13.49 20.94
C LEU A 318 20.92 -14.09 19.53
N ILE A 319 22.03 -14.48 18.88
CA ILE A 319 22.01 -15.11 17.54
C ILE A 319 21.24 -16.43 17.60
N LEU A 320 21.58 -17.31 18.52
CA LEU A 320 20.94 -18.62 18.69
C LEU A 320 19.43 -18.46 19.00
N LYS A 321 19.07 -17.48 19.83
CA LYS A 321 17.69 -17.16 20.13
C LYS A 321 16.89 -16.71 18.90
N GLN A 322 17.47 -15.82 18.07
CA GLN A 322 16.79 -15.38 16.84
C GLN A 322 16.64 -16.53 15.84
N MET A 323 17.63 -17.42 15.75
CA MET A 323 17.55 -18.60 14.89
C MET A 323 16.45 -19.56 15.37
N SER A 324 16.33 -19.82 16.68
CA SER A 324 15.26 -20.67 17.21
C SER A 324 13.88 -20.08 16.88
N LEU A 325 13.69 -18.77 17.04
CA LEU A 325 12.42 -18.09 16.74
C LEU A 325 12.08 -18.12 15.25
N LEU A 326 13.08 -18.00 14.34
CA LEU A 326 12.89 -18.17 12.90
C LEU A 326 12.39 -19.57 12.56
N LEU A 327 12.97 -20.61 13.14
CA LEU A 327 12.60 -22.01 12.91
C LEU A 327 11.26 -22.37 13.56
N GLU A 328 11.00 -21.93 14.78
CA GLU A 328 9.74 -22.19 15.51
C GLU A 328 8.52 -21.56 14.82
N THR A 329 8.68 -20.40 14.19
CA THR A 329 7.58 -19.72 13.49
C THR A 329 7.38 -20.17 12.04
N LEU A 330 8.35 -20.90 11.46
CA LEU A 330 8.33 -21.33 10.06
C LEU A 330 7.16 -22.28 9.70
N PRO A 331 6.80 -23.30 10.51
CA PRO A 331 5.71 -24.22 10.18
C PRO A 331 4.37 -23.50 10.02
N GLU A 332 4.05 -22.59 10.95
CA GLU A 332 2.80 -21.83 10.90
C GLU A 332 2.77 -20.88 9.72
N LEU A 333 3.88 -20.19 9.44
CA LEU A 333 4.02 -19.30 8.28
C LEU A 333 3.80 -20.05 6.97
N LEU A 334 4.39 -21.25 6.82
CA LEU A 334 4.26 -22.08 5.64
C LEU A 334 2.85 -22.63 5.47
N MET A 335 2.21 -23.08 6.55
CA MET A 335 0.81 -23.52 6.54
C MET A 335 -0.11 -22.42 6.05
N LEU A 336 0.06 -21.18 6.57
CA LEU A 336 -0.73 -20.04 6.17
C LEU A 336 -0.44 -19.61 4.72
N GLN A 337 0.81 -19.66 4.29
CA GLN A 337 1.21 -19.39 2.90
C GLN A 337 0.49 -20.35 1.94
N ASN A 338 0.57 -21.65 2.18
CA ASN A 338 -0.08 -22.66 1.35
C ASN A 338 -1.60 -22.51 1.33
N LYS A 339 -2.20 -22.19 2.47
CA LYS A 339 -3.63 -21.91 2.57
C LYS A 339 -4.05 -20.71 1.73
N LEU A 340 -3.27 -19.61 1.77
CA LEU A 340 -3.55 -18.42 0.96
C LEU A 340 -3.39 -18.67 -0.53
N LEU A 341 -2.35 -19.42 -0.94
CA LEU A 341 -2.14 -19.82 -2.33
C LEU A 341 -3.28 -20.70 -2.86
N SER A 342 -3.80 -21.62 -2.04
CA SER A 342 -4.92 -22.50 -2.43
C SER A 342 -6.27 -21.76 -2.52
N MET A 343 -6.46 -20.67 -1.78
CA MET A 343 -7.69 -19.87 -1.80
C MET A 343 -7.77 -18.92 -3.01
N GLU A 344 -6.64 -18.55 -3.61
CA GLU A 344 -6.59 -17.69 -4.80
C GLU A 344 -6.98 -18.46 -6.09
N ILE A 345 -6.81 -19.79 -6.10
CA ILE A 345 -7.08 -20.65 -7.28
C ILE A 345 -8.58 -20.96 -7.43
N LYS A 346 -9.37 -20.79 -6.38
CA LYS A 346 -10.83 -20.97 -6.41
C LYS A 346 -11.55 -19.64 -6.67
#